data_5a44cdcb9157a48571501c380fb30a94
#
_entry.id   5a44cdcb9157a48571501c380fb30a94
#
_cell.length_a   1.000
_cell.length_b   1.000
_cell.length_c   1.000
_cell.angle_alpha   90.00
_cell.angle_beta   90.00
_cell.angle_gamma   90.00
#
_symmetry.space_group_name_H-M   'P 1'
#
loop_
_entity.id
_entity.type
_entity.pdbx_description
1 polymer ?
#
loop_
_entity_poly.entity_id
_entity_poly.type
_entity_poly.pdbx_seq_one_letter_code
_entity_poly.pdbx_strand_id
1 'polypeptide(L)'
;AVHLFREAGLPADVLQLVIGDGKVGGELVADPRIAGVAFTGSTEVARIINRTLAAKDGPIVPLIAETGGLNGMFVDTTALKEQVVDDMIASAFNSAGQRCSSARILFLPHETADEVIETLSGAMDCLIMGDPADPFTDIGPIIDAEAKANLDKHMERMRREAKVLKQIDVSKLGGNFFGPALVELNALAQIDKEVFGPILHVVRYDPADIAKVGAELAAKGYGLTLGVHSRLESFADAVKAAVPAGNLYVNRTIVGAVVGVQPFG
;
A
#
# COMPACT_ATOMS: atom_id res chain seq x y z
N ALA A 1 -12.59 -17.85 -12.57
CA ALA A 1 -13.74 -16.91 -12.55
C ALA A 1 -14.55 -17.01 -13.84
N VAL A 2 -14.00 -16.71 -15.06
CA VAL A 2 -14.75 -16.68 -16.33
C VAL A 2 -15.51 -17.98 -16.60
N HIS A 3 -14.90 -19.14 -16.37
CA HIS A 3 -15.52 -20.44 -16.52
C HIS A 3 -16.77 -20.60 -15.62
N LEU A 4 -16.66 -20.23 -14.35
CA LEU A 4 -17.79 -20.28 -13.40
C LEU A 4 -18.94 -19.36 -13.81
N PHE A 5 -18.63 -18.17 -14.34
CA PHE A 5 -19.68 -17.28 -14.85
C PHE A 5 -20.42 -17.88 -16.06
N ARG A 6 -19.68 -18.54 -16.96
CA ARG A 6 -20.30 -19.24 -18.11
C ARG A 6 -21.16 -20.41 -17.67
N GLU A 7 -20.71 -21.20 -16.72
CA GLU A 7 -21.53 -22.29 -16.11
C GLU A 7 -22.81 -21.76 -15.44
N ALA A 8 -22.71 -20.53 -14.85
CA ALA A 8 -23.88 -19.84 -14.28
C ALA A 8 -24.81 -19.19 -15.35
N GLY A 9 -24.54 -19.39 -16.64
CA GLY A 9 -25.38 -18.90 -17.72
C GLY A 9 -24.99 -17.58 -18.36
N LEU A 10 -23.81 -17.02 -18.03
CA LEU A 10 -23.33 -15.81 -18.69
C LEU A 10 -22.96 -16.11 -20.16
N PRO A 11 -23.51 -15.36 -21.16
CA PRO A 11 -23.14 -15.55 -22.56
C PRO A 11 -21.63 -15.40 -22.80
N ALA A 12 -21.07 -16.19 -23.73
CA ALA A 12 -19.63 -16.28 -23.93
C ALA A 12 -18.98 -14.98 -24.48
N ASP A 13 -19.78 -14.14 -25.09
CA ASP A 13 -19.38 -12.85 -25.67
C ASP A 13 -19.42 -11.67 -24.68
N VAL A 14 -20.01 -11.86 -23.49
CA VAL A 14 -20.13 -10.82 -22.46
C VAL A 14 -18.86 -10.70 -21.60
N LEU A 15 -18.22 -11.83 -21.25
CA LEU A 15 -17.02 -11.85 -20.42
C LEU A 15 -15.97 -12.76 -21.06
N GLN A 16 -14.85 -12.14 -21.40
CA GLN A 16 -13.72 -12.81 -22.03
C GLN A 16 -12.44 -12.61 -21.21
N LEU A 17 -11.57 -13.60 -21.21
CA LEU A 17 -10.24 -13.55 -20.60
C LEU A 17 -9.19 -13.57 -21.70
N VAL A 18 -8.36 -12.53 -21.71
CA VAL A 18 -7.16 -12.47 -22.55
C VAL A 18 -5.94 -12.53 -21.62
N ILE A 19 -5.12 -13.57 -21.81
CA ILE A 19 -3.90 -13.76 -21.03
C ILE A 19 -2.73 -13.20 -21.81
N GLY A 20 -1.90 -12.38 -21.15
CA GLY A 20 -0.73 -11.78 -21.77
C GLY A 20 0.01 -10.86 -20.80
N ASP A 21 1.10 -10.33 -21.30
CA ASP A 21 1.91 -9.32 -20.62
C ASP A 21 1.43 -7.88 -20.92
N GLY A 22 2.23 -6.89 -20.54
CA GLY A 22 1.91 -5.49 -20.79
C GLY A 22 1.80 -5.11 -22.27
N LYS A 23 2.40 -5.89 -23.18
CA LYS A 23 2.27 -5.68 -24.63
C LYS A 23 0.86 -6.00 -25.10
N VAL A 24 0.33 -7.16 -24.70
CA VAL A 24 -1.06 -7.57 -25.00
C VAL A 24 -2.05 -6.57 -24.41
N GLY A 25 -1.84 -6.14 -23.16
CA GLY A 25 -2.65 -5.12 -22.52
C GLY A 25 -2.61 -3.78 -23.27
N GLY A 26 -1.44 -3.38 -23.76
CA GLY A 26 -1.26 -2.16 -24.56
C GLY A 26 -1.99 -2.22 -25.91
N GLU A 27 -1.93 -3.37 -26.59
CA GLU A 27 -2.65 -3.60 -27.84
C GLU A 27 -4.17 -3.52 -27.66
N LEU A 28 -4.70 -4.10 -26.56
CA LEU A 28 -6.12 -3.98 -26.21
C LEU A 28 -6.52 -2.53 -25.98
N VAL A 29 -5.76 -1.79 -25.17
CA VAL A 29 -6.06 -0.37 -24.88
C VAL A 29 -6.04 0.46 -26.16
N ALA A 30 -5.14 0.18 -27.08
CA ALA A 30 -5.02 0.90 -28.35
C ALA A 30 -6.11 0.56 -29.38
N ASP A 31 -6.81 -0.58 -29.24
CA ASP A 31 -7.82 -1.02 -30.20
C ASP A 31 -8.99 0.01 -30.26
N PRO A 32 -9.40 0.47 -31.47
CA PRO A 32 -10.45 1.47 -31.61
C PRO A 32 -11.83 1.04 -31.07
N ARG A 33 -12.08 -0.26 -30.93
CA ARG A 33 -13.34 -0.81 -30.42
C ARG A 33 -13.50 -0.71 -28.90
N ILE A 34 -12.40 -0.42 -28.17
CA ILE A 34 -12.45 -0.27 -26.71
C ILE A 34 -13.18 1.02 -26.36
N ALA A 35 -14.30 0.90 -25.67
CA ALA A 35 -15.20 1.98 -25.30
C ALA A 35 -15.05 2.44 -23.85
N GLY A 36 -14.24 1.79 -23.04
CA GLY A 36 -13.93 2.15 -21.64
C GLY A 36 -12.82 1.28 -21.09
N VAL A 37 -12.06 1.77 -20.11
CA VAL A 37 -11.03 1.03 -19.41
C VAL A 37 -11.21 1.20 -17.90
N ALA A 38 -11.28 0.07 -17.18
CA ALA A 38 -11.11 0.00 -15.73
C ALA A 38 -9.78 -0.70 -15.45
N PHE A 39 -8.86 0.00 -14.78
CA PHE A 39 -7.50 -0.44 -14.56
C PHE A 39 -7.15 -0.40 -13.08
N THR A 40 -6.50 -1.46 -12.59
CA THR A 40 -5.85 -1.47 -11.28
C THR A 40 -4.39 -1.84 -11.47
N GLY A 41 -3.47 -1.00 -10.99
CA GLY A 41 -2.03 -1.23 -11.11
C GLY A 41 -1.20 0.00 -10.74
N SER A 42 0.02 0.12 -11.32
CA SER A 42 0.89 1.24 -11.01
C SER A 42 0.42 2.56 -11.65
N THR A 43 0.72 3.67 -11.01
CA THR A 43 0.45 5.02 -11.53
C THR A 43 1.14 5.26 -12.88
N GLU A 44 2.33 4.70 -13.07
CA GLU A 44 3.08 4.80 -14.32
C GLU A 44 2.32 4.16 -15.48
N VAL A 45 1.79 2.95 -15.28
CA VAL A 45 0.99 2.25 -16.30
C VAL A 45 -0.34 2.97 -16.54
N ALA A 46 -1.01 3.43 -15.49
CA ALA A 46 -2.24 4.21 -15.62
C ALA A 46 -2.04 5.47 -16.50
N ARG A 47 -0.90 6.16 -16.34
CA ARG A 47 -0.53 7.31 -17.18
C ARG A 47 -0.25 6.94 -18.63
N ILE A 48 0.33 5.75 -18.88
CA ILE A 48 0.52 5.24 -20.25
C ILE A 48 -0.84 4.97 -20.90
N ILE A 49 -1.74 4.28 -20.19
CA ILE A 49 -3.11 4.01 -20.65
C ILE A 49 -3.83 5.33 -20.96
N ASN A 50 -3.80 6.29 -20.04
CA ASN A 50 -4.46 7.59 -20.24
C ASN A 50 -3.95 8.31 -21.51
N ARG A 51 -2.63 8.36 -21.74
CA ARG A 51 -2.06 8.95 -22.95
C ARG A 51 -2.47 8.21 -24.21
N THR A 52 -2.51 6.87 -24.17
CA THR A 52 -2.94 6.04 -25.30
C THR A 52 -4.41 6.31 -25.64
N LEU A 53 -5.29 6.38 -24.63
CA LEU A 53 -6.70 6.69 -24.84
C LEU A 53 -6.92 8.12 -25.36
N ALA A 54 -6.19 9.09 -24.81
CA ALA A 54 -6.28 10.49 -25.26
C ALA A 54 -5.79 10.72 -26.69
N ALA A 55 -4.93 9.85 -27.20
CA ALA A 55 -4.43 9.92 -28.59
C ALA A 55 -5.36 9.26 -29.62
N LYS A 56 -6.45 8.61 -29.20
CA LYS A 56 -7.41 8.00 -30.12
C LYS A 56 -8.28 9.05 -30.79
N ASP A 57 -8.52 8.89 -32.09
CA ASP A 57 -9.59 9.60 -32.79
C ASP A 57 -10.96 9.00 -32.44
N GLY A 58 -12.01 9.83 -32.46
CA GLY A 58 -13.38 9.40 -32.21
C GLY A 58 -13.89 9.76 -30.81
N PRO A 59 -14.85 9.01 -30.26
CA PRO A 59 -15.43 9.30 -28.94
C PRO A 59 -14.39 9.24 -27.81
N ILE A 60 -14.56 10.13 -26.83
CA ILE A 60 -13.70 10.11 -25.64
C ILE A 60 -13.93 8.80 -24.85
N VAL A 61 -12.86 8.06 -24.63
CA VAL A 61 -12.90 6.78 -23.91
C VAL A 61 -12.68 7.03 -22.41
N PRO A 62 -13.63 6.72 -21.51
CA PRO A 62 -13.46 6.89 -20.09
C PRO A 62 -12.41 5.92 -19.54
N LEU A 63 -11.62 6.40 -18.57
CA LEU A 63 -10.65 5.64 -17.79
C LEU A 63 -10.99 5.73 -16.30
N ILE A 64 -11.22 4.57 -15.68
CA ILE A 64 -11.20 4.42 -14.22
C ILE A 64 -9.86 3.80 -13.87
N ALA A 65 -9.04 4.50 -13.08
CA ALA A 65 -7.70 4.04 -12.74
C ALA A 65 -7.51 4.02 -11.21
N GLU A 66 -7.51 2.83 -10.64
CA GLU A 66 -7.15 2.56 -9.26
C GLU A 66 -5.65 2.26 -9.18
N THR A 67 -4.90 3.11 -8.49
CA THR A 67 -3.44 3.00 -8.42
C THR A 67 -2.97 2.85 -6.97
N GLY A 68 -1.65 2.93 -6.75
CA GLY A 68 -1.05 2.76 -5.44
C GLY A 68 -1.30 3.90 -4.47
N GLY A 69 -0.76 3.75 -3.25
CA GLY A 69 -0.88 4.71 -2.16
C GLY A 69 0.39 4.84 -1.33
N LEU A 70 0.67 6.04 -0.85
CA LEU A 70 1.57 6.28 0.28
C LEU A 70 0.74 6.39 1.56
N ASN A 71 0.10 5.27 1.93
CA ASN A 71 -0.87 5.23 3.00
C ASN A 71 -0.21 5.44 4.36
N GLY A 72 -0.56 6.51 5.04
CA GLY A 72 -0.05 6.87 6.35
C GLY A 72 -0.94 6.35 7.48
N MET A 73 -0.31 5.98 8.60
CA MET A 73 -0.97 5.76 9.88
C MET A 73 -0.44 6.80 10.86
N PHE A 74 -1.32 7.68 11.34
CA PHE A 74 -0.99 8.69 12.34
C PHE A 74 -1.36 8.17 13.75
N VAL A 75 -0.41 8.18 14.64
CA VAL A 75 -0.59 7.77 16.04
C VAL A 75 -0.47 8.98 16.94
N ASP A 76 -1.37 9.11 17.87
CA ASP A 76 -1.36 10.11 18.93
C ASP A 76 -0.85 9.49 20.26
N THR A 77 -0.38 10.30 21.17
CA THR A 77 0.13 9.88 22.49
C THR A 77 -0.91 9.14 23.34
N THR A 78 -2.21 9.30 23.04
CA THR A 78 -3.29 8.60 23.76
C THR A 78 -3.65 7.25 23.17
N ALA A 79 -3.05 6.85 22.05
CA ALA A 79 -3.34 5.58 21.38
C ALA A 79 -2.96 4.37 22.27
N LEU A 80 -3.68 3.28 22.10
CA LEU A 80 -3.33 2.00 22.73
C LEU A 80 -2.20 1.35 21.94
N LYS A 81 -1.01 1.29 22.53
CA LYS A 81 0.22 0.84 21.88
C LYS A 81 0.07 -0.57 21.25
N GLU A 82 -0.49 -1.51 22.00
CA GLU A 82 -0.66 -2.88 21.54
C GLU A 82 -1.57 -2.96 20.33
N GLN A 83 -2.67 -2.20 20.32
CA GLN A 83 -3.57 -2.12 19.18
C GLN A 83 -2.89 -1.47 17.97
N VAL A 84 -2.10 -0.42 18.17
CA VAL A 84 -1.29 0.18 17.10
C VAL A 84 -0.38 -0.85 16.46
N VAL A 85 0.29 -1.67 17.27
CA VAL A 85 1.23 -2.69 16.79
C VAL A 85 0.50 -3.77 16.01
N ASP A 86 -0.58 -4.33 16.53
CA ASP A 86 -1.37 -5.37 15.85
C ASP A 86 -1.92 -4.86 14.50
N ASP A 87 -2.49 -3.67 14.49
CA ASP A 87 -3.05 -3.06 13.29
C ASP A 87 -1.96 -2.70 12.27
N MET A 88 -0.75 -2.33 12.73
CA MET A 88 0.39 -2.06 11.85
C MET A 88 0.98 -3.33 11.24
N ILE A 89 1.13 -4.42 12.01
CA ILE A 89 1.53 -5.72 11.48
C ILE A 89 0.59 -6.13 10.35
N ALA A 90 -0.72 -6.09 10.60
CA ALA A 90 -1.72 -6.43 9.60
C ALA A 90 -1.71 -5.48 8.39
N SER A 91 -1.59 -4.18 8.63
CA SER A 91 -1.69 -3.16 7.56
C SER A 91 -0.44 -3.08 6.67
N ALA A 92 0.75 -3.29 7.24
CA ALA A 92 2.00 -3.13 6.51
C ALA A 92 2.51 -4.44 5.90
N PHE A 93 2.29 -5.59 6.56
CA PHE A 93 3.00 -6.81 6.23
C PHE A 93 2.12 -7.94 5.69
N ASN A 94 0.81 -7.97 5.98
CA ASN A 94 -0.09 -8.95 5.37
C ASN A 94 -0.02 -8.87 3.84
N SER A 95 -0.13 -10.03 3.18
CA SER A 95 0.08 -10.18 1.74
C SER A 95 1.46 -9.67 1.27
N ALA A 96 2.48 -9.74 2.13
CA ALA A 96 3.82 -9.21 1.92
C ALA A 96 3.80 -7.71 1.55
N GLY A 97 2.88 -6.92 2.11
CA GLY A 97 2.71 -5.50 1.81
C GLY A 97 2.27 -5.20 0.37
N GLN A 98 1.81 -6.22 -0.38
CA GLN A 98 1.46 -6.11 -1.79
C GLN A 98 -0.03 -5.80 -2.00
N ARG A 99 -0.53 -4.78 -1.28
CA ARG A 99 -1.87 -4.20 -1.48
C ARG A 99 -1.75 -2.70 -1.69
N CYS A 100 -2.60 -2.15 -2.52
CA CYS A 100 -2.70 -0.69 -2.73
C CYS A 100 -3.02 0.06 -1.43
N SER A 101 -3.76 -0.57 -0.50
CA SER A 101 -4.13 -0.03 0.81
C SER A 101 -3.12 -0.35 1.93
N SER A 102 -2.02 -1.07 1.67
CA SER A 102 -1.03 -1.36 2.71
C SER A 102 -0.42 -0.10 3.29
N ALA A 103 -0.18 -0.11 4.62
CA ALA A 103 0.50 0.98 5.29
C ALA A 103 1.95 1.08 4.81
N ARG A 104 2.36 2.29 4.44
CA ARG A 104 3.73 2.58 4.00
C ARG A 104 4.48 3.45 4.98
N ILE A 105 3.75 4.28 5.73
CA ILE A 105 4.32 5.24 6.65
C ILE A 105 3.58 5.19 7.98
N LEU A 106 4.33 5.06 9.06
CA LEU A 106 3.86 5.15 10.44
C LEU A 106 4.39 6.46 11.03
N PHE A 107 3.49 7.38 11.33
CA PHE A 107 3.80 8.64 12.01
C PHE A 107 3.66 8.44 13.51
N LEU A 108 4.74 8.63 14.25
CA LEU A 108 4.80 8.44 15.70
C LEU A 108 5.18 9.74 16.41
N PRO A 109 4.48 10.11 17.49
CA PRO A 109 4.93 11.20 18.35
C PRO A 109 6.31 10.89 18.92
N HIS A 110 7.19 11.91 19.01
CA HIS A 110 8.53 11.75 19.58
C HIS A 110 8.52 11.06 20.95
N GLU A 111 7.52 11.37 21.78
CA GLU A 111 7.39 10.92 23.16
C GLU A 111 7.14 9.41 23.30
N THR A 112 6.39 8.81 22.36
CA THR A 112 5.98 7.40 22.43
C THR A 112 6.64 6.52 21.36
N ALA A 113 7.40 7.12 20.45
CA ALA A 113 7.96 6.43 19.30
C ALA A 113 8.84 5.24 19.68
N ASP A 114 9.72 5.39 20.67
CA ASP A 114 10.65 4.32 21.04
C ASP A 114 9.93 3.08 21.55
N GLU A 115 8.92 3.25 22.39
CA GLU A 115 8.12 2.14 22.94
C GLU A 115 7.32 1.42 21.85
N VAL A 116 6.73 2.17 20.90
CA VAL A 116 5.98 1.58 19.78
C VAL A 116 6.91 0.83 18.86
N ILE A 117 8.07 1.41 18.52
CA ILE A 117 9.08 0.79 17.64
C ILE A 117 9.62 -0.50 18.27
N GLU A 118 9.92 -0.51 19.56
CA GLU A 118 10.40 -1.69 20.28
C GLU A 118 9.35 -2.81 20.25
N THR A 119 8.09 -2.49 20.59
CA THR A 119 7.00 -3.46 20.61
C THR A 119 6.70 -3.99 19.21
N LEU A 120 6.67 -3.12 18.20
CA LEU A 120 6.47 -3.51 16.79
C LEU A 120 7.62 -4.40 16.29
N SER A 121 8.86 -4.06 16.66
CA SER A 121 10.02 -4.88 16.32
C SER A 121 9.94 -6.27 16.94
N GLY A 122 9.47 -6.39 18.19
CA GLY A 122 9.23 -7.67 18.84
C GLY A 122 8.10 -8.46 18.17
N ALA A 123 7.02 -7.81 17.78
CA ALA A 123 5.92 -8.44 17.06
C ALA A 123 6.35 -8.96 15.67
N MET A 124 7.24 -8.23 14.99
CA MET A 124 7.82 -8.70 13.72
C MET A 124 8.63 -10.00 13.86
N ASP A 125 9.26 -10.26 15.02
CA ASP A 125 9.99 -11.51 15.25
C ASP A 125 9.06 -12.73 15.35
N CYS A 126 7.79 -12.52 15.61
CA CYS A 126 6.79 -13.60 15.69
C CYS A 126 6.22 -13.98 14.32
N LEU A 127 6.52 -13.22 13.25
CA LEU A 127 5.98 -13.47 11.91
C LEU A 127 6.61 -14.72 11.28
N ILE A 128 5.76 -15.61 10.81
CA ILE A 128 6.16 -16.84 10.12
C ILE A 128 6.17 -16.57 8.61
N MET A 129 7.38 -16.65 8.03
CA MET A 129 7.58 -16.54 6.58
C MET A 129 7.57 -17.93 5.95
N GLY A 130 6.78 -18.16 4.90
CA GLY A 130 6.70 -19.50 4.31
C GLY A 130 5.77 -19.64 3.12
N ASP A 131 5.44 -20.88 2.79
CA ASP A 131 4.50 -21.22 1.73
C ASP A 131 3.10 -20.71 2.09
N PRO A 132 2.46 -19.86 1.24
CA PRO A 132 1.10 -19.38 1.51
C PRO A 132 0.01 -20.47 1.52
N ALA A 133 0.31 -21.69 1.08
CA ALA A 133 -0.59 -22.83 1.22
C ALA A 133 -0.61 -23.41 2.66
N ASP A 134 0.40 -23.10 3.47
CA ASP A 134 0.43 -23.46 4.88
C ASP A 134 -0.37 -22.44 5.70
N PRO A 135 -1.43 -22.87 6.44
CA PRO A 135 -2.25 -21.96 7.24
C PRO A 135 -1.51 -21.28 8.39
N PHE A 136 -0.31 -21.76 8.75
CA PHE A 136 0.55 -21.12 9.75
C PHE A 136 1.47 -20.05 9.18
N THR A 137 1.51 -19.86 7.86
CA THR A 137 2.30 -18.81 7.21
C THR A 137 1.58 -17.47 7.34
N ASP A 138 2.25 -16.48 7.92
CA ASP A 138 1.77 -15.10 7.98
C ASP A 138 2.10 -14.35 6.69
N ILE A 139 3.30 -14.57 6.14
CA ILE A 139 3.81 -13.78 4.99
C ILE A 139 4.43 -14.72 3.95
N GLY A 140 3.90 -14.66 2.73
CA GLY A 140 4.40 -15.35 1.57
C GLY A 140 5.47 -14.55 0.79
N PRO A 141 5.83 -15.03 -0.42
CA PRO A 141 6.84 -14.38 -1.27
C PRO A 141 6.31 -13.11 -1.95
N ILE A 142 7.25 -12.32 -2.49
CA ILE A 142 6.98 -11.25 -3.46
C ILE A 142 6.57 -11.88 -4.80
N ILE A 143 5.73 -11.18 -5.57
CA ILE A 143 5.08 -11.70 -6.77
C ILE A 143 6.08 -12.23 -7.81
N ASP A 144 7.20 -11.54 -8.02
CA ASP A 144 8.23 -11.90 -8.99
C ASP A 144 9.62 -11.35 -8.61
N ALA A 145 10.62 -11.73 -9.41
CA ALA A 145 12.01 -11.35 -9.17
C ALA A 145 12.26 -9.85 -9.44
N GLU A 146 11.53 -9.23 -10.36
CA GLU A 146 11.67 -7.80 -10.66
C GLU A 146 11.17 -6.95 -9.48
N ALA A 147 9.99 -7.28 -8.97
CA ALA A 147 9.43 -6.63 -7.78
C ALA A 147 10.37 -6.78 -6.57
N LYS A 148 10.91 -7.99 -6.34
CA LYS A 148 11.90 -8.22 -5.29
C LYS A 148 13.15 -7.36 -5.48
N ALA A 149 13.72 -7.30 -6.69
CA ALA A 149 14.90 -6.49 -6.98
C ALA A 149 14.66 -4.98 -6.72
N ASN A 150 13.44 -4.48 -6.98
CA ASN A 150 13.07 -3.11 -6.65
C ASN A 150 13.05 -2.85 -5.14
N LEU A 151 12.59 -3.82 -4.34
CA LEU A 151 12.63 -3.74 -2.87
C LEU A 151 14.07 -3.78 -2.35
N ASP A 152 14.91 -4.69 -2.88
CA ASP A 152 16.32 -4.79 -2.53
C ASP A 152 17.06 -3.46 -2.79
N LYS A 153 16.84 -2.88 -3.97
CA LYS A 153 17.40 -1.57 -4.35
C LYS A 153 16.93 -0.45 -3.41
N HIS A 154 15.65 -0.46 -3.02
CA HIS A 154 15.14 0.51 -2.05
C HIS A 154 15.83 0.35 -0.70
N MET A 155 15.96 -0.88 -0.19
CA MET A 155 16.65 -1.11 1.09
C MET A 155 18.13 -0.76 1.06
N GLU A 156 18.82 -0.98 -0.06
CA GLU A 156 20.20 -0.50 -0.23
C GLU A 156 20.30 1.03 -0.09
N ARG A 157 19.34 1.76 -0.66
CA ARG A 157 19.24 3.20 -0.48
C ARG A 157 18.96 3.58 0.97
N MET A 158 17.99 2.92 1.61
CA MET A 158 17.63 3.20 3.00
C MET A 158 18.78 2.93 3.99
N ARG A 159 19.60 1.92 3.76
CA ARG A 159 20.80 1.67 4.59
C ARG A 159 21.82 2.82 4.53
N ARG A 160 21.85 3.61 3.46
CA ARG A 160 22.73 4.79 3.31
C ARG A 160 22.12 6.09 3.81
N GLU A 161 20.80 6.24 3.64
CA GLU A 161 20.12 7.53 3.80
C GLU A 161 19.23 7.62 5.04
N ALA A 162 18.90 6.48 5.67
CA ALA A 162 17.97 6.37 6.78
C ALA A 162 18.50 5.37 7.83
N LYS A 163 17.74 5.16 8.89
CA LYS A 163 18.06 4.17 9.93
C LYS A 163 17.21 2.92 9.75
N VAL A 164 17.80 1.83 9.29
CA VAL A 164 17.12 0.53 9.29
C VAL A 164 17.04 0.03 10.73
N LEU A 165 15.83 0.00 11.27
CA LEU A 165 15.56 -0.43 12.65
C LEU A 165 15.52 -1.95 12.75
N LYS A 166 14.88 -2.61 11.76
CA LYS A 166 14.74 -4.06 11.68
C LYS A 166 14.55 -4.52 10.25
N GLN A 167 15.02 -5.72 9.96
CA GLN A 167 14.64 -6.50 8.78
C GLN A 167 14.69 -7.98 9.16
N ILE A 168 13.63 -8.72 8.86
CA ILE A 168 13.55 -10.15 9.12
C ILE A 168 14.48 -10.89 8.14
N ASP A 169 15.30 -11.79 8.66
CA ASP A 169 16.20 -12.59 7.83
C ASP A 169 15.43 -13.72 7.13
N VAL A 170 15.46 -13.70 5.81
CA VAL A 170 14.87 -14.72 4.93
C VAL A 170 15.91 -15.45 4.09
N SER A 171 17.18 -15.35 4.44
CA SER A 171 18.30 -15.94 3.66
C SER A 171 18.19 -17.45 3.49
N LYS A 172 17.49 -18.13 4.39
CA LYS A 172 17.24 -19.58 4.34
C LYS A 172 16.05 -19.95 3.44
N LEU A 173 15.25 -18.99 3.02
CA LEU A 173 14.12 -19.20 2.12
C LEU A 173 14.57 -18.91 0.69
N GLY A 174 14.29 -19.83 -0.23
CA GLY A 174 14.61 -19.66 -1.64
C GLY A 174 13.59 -18.74 -2.36
N GLY A 175 13.83 -18.46 -3.63
CA GLY A 175 12.88 -17.73 -4.49
C GLY A 175 12.75 -16.25 -4.16
N ASN A 176 11.52 -15.73 -4.24
CA ASN A 176 11.26 -14.28 -4.15
C ASN A 176 10.91 -13.81 -2.74
N PHE A 177 11.35 -14.49 -1.70
CA PHE A 177 11.10 -14.00 -0.33
C PHE A 177 11.86 -12.70 -0.05
N PHE A 178 11.17 -11.79 0.62
CA PHE A 178 11.73 -10.53 1.11
C PHE A 178 11.26 -10.32 2.55
N GLY A 179 12.20 -10.18 3.48
CA GLY A 179 11.89 -10.04 4.90
C GLY A 179 11.27 -8.67 5.21
N PRO A 180 10.15 -8.64 5.95
CA PRO A 180 9.58 -7.41 6.46
C PRO A 180 10.63 -6.48 7.06
N ALA A 181 10.55 -5.21 6.72
CA ALA A 181 11.52 -4.22 7.15
C ALA A 181 10.85 -3.00 7.80
N LEU A 182 11.49 -2.50 8.86
CA LEU A 182 11.13 -1.25 9.55
C LEU A 182 12.28 -0.26 9.40
N VAL A 183 11.98 0.91 8.85
CA VAL A 183 12.98 1.94 8.51
C VAL A 183 12.55 3.28 9.08
N GLU A 184 13.37 3.88 9.94
CA GLU A 184 13.14 5.23 10.43
C GLU A 184 13.75 6.27 9.49
N LEU A 185 12.91 7.18 9.01
CA LEU A 185 13.29 8.26 8.12
C LEU A 185 13.66 9.52 8.91
N ASN A 186 14.60 10.28 8.40
CA ASN A 186 14.92 11.61 8.92
C ASN A 186 13.88 12.66 8.47
N ALA A 187 13.25 12.45 7.33
CA ALA A 187 12.21 13.31 6.78
C ALA A 187 11.35 12.53 5.76
N LEU A 188 10.08 12.88 5.64
CA LEU A 188 9.16 12.30 4.65
C LEU A 188 9.63 12.51 3.20
N ALA A 189 10.45 13.54 2.95
CA ALA A 189 11.05 13.81 1.64
C ALA A 189 11.94 12.68 1.11
N GLN A 190 12.42 11.76 1.96
CA GLN A 190 13.21 10.60 1.54
C GLN A 190 12.38 9.54 0.78
N ILE A 191 11.04 9.67 0.79
CA ILE A 191 10.14 8.81 0.01
C ILE A 191 9.39 9.64 -1.02
N ASP A 192 9.62 9.35 -2.30
CA ASP A 192 8.98 10.06 -3.42
C ASP A 192 7.80 9.31 -4.00
N LYS A 193 7.82 7.97 -3.93
CA LYS A 193 6.80 7.10 -4.51
C LYS A 193 6.55 5.87 -3.65
N GLU A 194 5.46 5.20 -3.92
CA GLU A 194 5.12 3.94 -3.29
C GLU A 194 6.23 2.88 -3.50
N VAL A 195 6.54 2.17 -2.43
CA VAL A 195 7.39 0.98 -2.43
C VAL A 195 6.50 -0.22 -2.14
N PHE A 196 6.17 -0.99 -3.18
CA PHE A 196 5.13 -2.02 -3.13
C PHE A 196 5.68 -3.34 -2.58
N GLY A 197 5.71 -3.43 -1.25
CA GLY A 197 6.25 -4.58 -0.52
C GLY A 197 6.21 -4.37 0.99
N PRO A 198 6.74 -5.32 1.77
CA PRO A 198 6.64 -5.32 3.24
C PRO A 198 7.70 -4.41 3.88
N ILE A 199 7.72 -3.15 3.52
CA ILE A 199 8.61 -2.13 4.09
C ILE A 199 7.76 -1.03 4.70
N LEU A 200 7.86 -0.88 6.02
CA LEU A 200 7.21 0.19 6.77
C LEU A 200 8.23 1.26 7.12
N HIS A 201 7.90 2.51 6.79
CA HIS A 201 8.72 3.65 7.14
C HIS A 201 8.15 4.36 8.36
N VAL A 202 9.00 4.72 9.30
CA VAL A 202 8.64 5.48 10.51
C VAL A 202 9.09 6.91 10.34
N VAL A 203 8.19 7.84 10.63
CA VAL A 203 8.48 9.27 10.71
C VAL A 203 8.08 9.75 12.11
N ARG A 204 9.03 10.30 12.84
CA ARG A 204 8.72 10.94 14.13
C ARG A 204 8.22 12.35 13.90
N TYR A 205 7.24 12.77 14.68
CA TYR A 205 6.66 14.10 14.56
C TYR A 205 6.23 14.66 15.92
N ASP A 206 6.03 15.97 15.99
CA ASP A 206 5.36 16.62 17.11
C ASP A 206 3.86 16.69 16.81
N PRO A 207 2.95 16.21 17.69
CA PRO A 207 1.51 16.31 17.51
C PRO A 207 1.01 17.74 17.23
N ALA A 208 1.71 18.76 17.69
CA ALA A 208 1.40 20.16 17.36
C ALA A 208 1.61 20.48 15.87
N ASP A 209 2.47 19.71 15.17
CA ASP A 209 2.78 19.90 13.75
C ASP A 209 1.88 19.10 12.79
N ILE A 210 0.78 18.51 13.27
CA ILE A 210 -0.07 17.61 12.47
C ILE A 210 -0.51 18.22 11.14
N ALA A 211 -0.85 19.50 11.11
CA ALA A 211 -1.25 20.18 9.89
C ALA A 211 -0.11 20.24 8.85
N LYS A 212 1.12 20.49 9.31
CA LYS A 212 2.31 20.53 8.47
C LYS A 212 2.68 19.15 7.94
N VAL A 213 2.77 18.17 8.82
CA VAL A 213 3.13 16.79 8.46
C VAL A 213 2.06 16.18 7.54
N GLY A 214 0.78 16.44 7.81
CA GLY A 214 -0.31 16.04 6.95
C GLY A 214 -0.23 16.68 5.55
N ALA A 215 0.06 17.97 5.47
CA ALA A 215 0.25 18.65 4.19
C ALA A 215 1.46 18.10 3.40
N GLU A 216 2.56 17.73 4.07
CA GLU A 216 3.71 17.09 3.42
C GLU A 216 3.33 15.73 2.82
N LEU A 217 2.50 14.93 3.52
CA LEU A 217 1.99 13.66 2.99
C LEU A 217 1.03 13.89 1.81
N ALA A 218 0.10 14.82 1.95
CA ALA A 218 -0.86 15.19 0.90
C ALA A 218 -0.17 15.66 -0.39
N ALA A 219 0.94 16.40 -0.25
CA ALA A 219 1.74 16.88 -1.38
C ALA A 219 2.37 15.76 -2.21
N LYS A 220 2.44 14.52 -1.71
CA LYS A 220 2.88 13.35 -2.47
C LYS A 220 1.86 12.91 -3.53
N GLY A 221 0.63 13.43 -3.49
CA GLY A 221 -0.40 13.20 -4.51
C GLY A 221 -1.09 11.84 -4.46
N TYR A 222 -1.01 11.15 -3.31
CA TYR A 222 -1.75 9.93 -3.04
C TYR A 222 -2.90 10.21 -2.07
N GLY A 223 -3.92 9.37 -2.08
CA GLY A 223 -5.08 9.57 -1.21
C GLY A 223 -6.02 8.36 -1.13
N LEU A 224 -5.49 7.14 -1.20
CA LEU A 224 -6.32 5.93 -1.17
C LEU A 224 -6.82 5.63 0.25
N THR A 225 -5.91 5.38 1.19
CA THR A 225 -6.27 5.08 2.58
C THR A 225 -5.42 5.89 3.56
N LEU A 226 -6.02 6.17 4.72
CA LEU A 226 -5.41 6.88 5.83
C LEU A 226 -5.84 6.23 7.14
N GLY A 227 -4.93 6.09 8.08
CA GLY A 227 -5.22 5.56 9.40
C GLY A 227 -4.91 6.53 10.51
N VAL A 228 -5.66 6.41 11.59
CA VAL A 228 -5.46 7.18 12.82
C VAL A 228 -5.62 6.26 14.02
N HIS A 229 -4.67 6.28 14.93
CA HIS A 229 -4.82 5.72 16.26
C HIS A 229 -4.80 6.82 17.31
N SER A 230 -5.93 7.03 17.97
CA SER A 230 -6.09 8.04 19.00
C SER A 230 -7.33 7.73 19.86
N ARG A 231 -7.33 8.18 21.09
CA ARG A 231 -8.51 8.21 21.96
C ARG A 231 -9.20 9.57 21.93
N LEU A 232 -8.69 10.51 21.13
CA LEU A 232 -9.23 11.87 20.97
C LEU A 232 -9.81 12.03 19.58
N GLU A 233 -11.13 12.26 19.49
CA GLU A 233 -11.82 12.52 18.23
C GLU A 233 -11.25 13.76 17.52
N SER A 234 -10.92 14.80 18.29
CA SER A 234 -10.32 16.03 17.76
C SER A 234 -8.98 15.79 17.01
N PHE A 235 -8.19 14.79 17.42
CA PHE A 235 -6.99 14.42 16.71
C PHE A 235 -7.32 13.76 15.37
N ALA A 236 -8.28 12.83 15.35
CA ALA A 236 -8.73 12.20 14.12
C ALA A 236 -9.29 13.24 13.12
N ASP A 237 -10.05 14.21 13.61
CA ASP A 237 -10.56 15.33 12.79
C ASP A 237 -9.44 16.20 12.24
N ALA A 238 -8.41 16.49 13.04
CA ALA A 238 -7.25 17.25 12.59
C ALA A 238 -6.48 16.52 11.47
N VAL A 239 -6.25 15.22 11.61
CA VAL A 239 -5.62 14.38 10.57
C VAL A 239 -6.46 14.37 9.30
N LYS A 240 -7.78 14.15 9.43
CA LYS A 240 -8.72 14.16 8.31
C LYS A 240 -8.72 15.49 7.55
N ALA A 241 -8.62 16.59 8.27
CA ALA A 241 -8.56 17.92 7.66
C ALA A 241 -7.23 18.18 6.93
N ALA A 242 -6.12 17.58 7.41
CA ALA A 242 -4.79 17.79 6.87
C ALA A 242 -4.45 16.87 5.68
N VAL A 243 -5.03 15.65 5.63
CA VAL A 243 -4.70 14.64 4.62
C VAL A 243 -5.97 14.17 3.91
N PRO A 244 -6.19 14.56 2.65
CA PRO A 244 -7.29 14.03 1.86
C PRO A 244 -7.07 12.54 1.56
N ALA A 245 -8.06 11.70 1.87
CA ALA A 245 -8.05 10.29 1.55
C ALA A 245 -9.47 9.78 1.28
N GLY A 246 -9.60 8.83 0.36
CA GLY A 246 -10.88 8.20 0.03
C GLY A 246 -11.43 7.41 1.22
N ASN A 247 -10.57 6.76 2.00
CA ASN A 247 -10.94 6.04 3.22
C ASN A 247 -10.09 6.47 4.41
N LEU A 248 -10.75 6.88 5.50
CA LEU A 248 -10.12 7.12 6.79
C LEU A 248 -10.58 6.06 7.79
N TYR A 249 -9.63 5.41 8.43
CA TYR A 249 -9.86 4.40 9.45
C TYR A 249 -9.35 4.88 10.80
N VAL A 250 -10.17 4.73 11.84
CA VAL A 250 -9.81 5.12 13.20
C VAL A 250 -9.75 3.89 14.09
N ASN A 251 -8.64 3.71 14.80
CA ASN A 251 -8.38 2.61 15.74
C ASN A 251 -8.63 1.22 15.15
N ARG A 252 -8.14 1.01 13.93
CA ARG A 252 -8.17 -0.29 13.24
C ARG A 252 -7.18 -0.32 12.07
N THR A 253 -7.03 -1.50 11.47
CA THR A 253 -6.25 -1.70 10.24
C THR A 253 -6.78 -0.85 9.09
N ILE A 254 -5.89 -0.41 8.19
CA ILE A 254 -6.25 0.38 6.99
C ILE A 254 -6.43 -0.47 5.73
N VAL A 255 -6.28 -1.79 5.84
CA VAL A 255 -6.51 -2.74 4.75
C VAL A 255 -7.90 -3.36 4.86
N GLY A 256 -8.42 -3.88 3.74
CA GLY A 256 -9.66 -4.65 3.72
C GLY A 256 -10.94 -3.81 3.55
N ALA A 257 -10.89 -2.76 2.73
CA ALA A 257 -12.12 -2.09 2.28
C ALA A 257 -13.05 -3.09 1.58
N VAL A 258 -14.34 -3.04 1.93
CA VAL A 258 -15.37 -3.93 1.37
C VAL A 258 -16.10 -3.20 0.26
N VAL A 259 -16.02 -3.75 -0.96
CA VAL A 259 -16.69 -3.20 -2.13
C VAL A 259 -18.21 -3.14 -1.91
N GLY A 260 -18.82 -2.00 -2.23
CA GLY A 260 -20.26 -1.77 -2.01
C GLY A 260 -20.63 -1.34 -0.60
N VAL A 261 -19.69 -1.35 0.35
CA VAL A 261 -19.90 -0.89 1.73
C VAL A 261 -19.14 0.40 2.02
N GLN A 262 -17.89 0.48 1.56
CA GLN A 262 -17.04 1.66 1.72
C GLN A 262 -16.74 2.27 0.36
N PRO A 263 -16.53 3.60 0.29
CA PRO A 263 -16.01 4.23 -0.92
C PRO A 263 -14.67 3.59 -1.29
N PHE A 264 -14.39 3.52 -2.60
CA PHE A 264 -13.15 2.94 -3.10
C PHE A 264 -12.46 3.95 -4.02
N GLY A 265 -11.25 4.35 -3.63
CA GLY A 265 -10.50 5.36 -4.38
C GLY A 265 -10.75 6.80 -3.96
#